data_a0c3ed881193d1e35f1560d81dae5f0a
#
_entry.id   a0c3ed881193d1e35f1560d81dae5f0a
#
_cell.length_a   1.000
_cell.length_b   1.000
_cell.length_c   1.000
_cell.angle_alpha   90.00
_cell.angle_beta   90.00
_cell.angle_gamma   90.00
#
_symmetry.space_group_name_H-M   'P 1'
#
loop_
_entity.id
_entity.type
_entity.pdbx_description
1 polymer ?
#
loop_
_entity_poly.entity_id
_entity_poly.type
_entity_poly.pdbx_seq_one_letter_code
_entity_poly.pdbx_strand_id
1 'polypeptide(L)'
;MSAPRFQRRERVGAIQKSIFTRYLGITMGIVVLSFIMLGTVMMAFFAQYWRGEKKDLLLKNANSIADVSSVFLTKSGEDSYQLETNVLKGFIATFSTSIDADIFITDLEGNILLGNYANSKLIDPQTVPKQTVAAAAQSGYEGRGTFGGLYQSPSYIIGVPMYTSEGQCVGTVFAATSAASVNAFEGEALQMFLVAAVAALAITFCVVGVFAFRLVKPLRQMSAAARSFGSGDFSVRVPVTSSDELGQLAVSFNNMANSLSNSEGTRRSFIANVSHELKTPMTTIAGFIDGILDGTIPKEQESKYLHIVSDEVKRLSRLVKSMLDLSRIDSGEMKLHPSRFDITNTVVTTLLTFEQKIDEKQIEIRGLEEAAPQEVWGDQDLLHQVVYNLIENAVKFTNEGGYIAVQVSDSIDRTTVVIENSGPGIAPEDLPMIFERFYKTDKSRSRDKNGMGLGLYLVRTILKFHGGDIAVSSAVGQFCRFEFYIPKPQEAPKLKDTGSFKLKESAPRGKGKEKGKKEARQEQQEPERSKEDDGRPEE
;
A
#
# COMPACT_ATOMS: atom_id res chain seq x y z
N MET A 1 14.23 -53.24 -0.97
CA MET A 1 12.96 -52.64 -0.52
C MET A 1 12.93 -51.21 -1.01
N SER A 2 12.18 -50.98 -2.09
CA SER A 2 12.07 -49.71 -2.82
C SER A 2 11.08 -48.80 -2.14
N ALA A 3 11.48 -47.55 -1.85
CA ALA A 3 10.61 -46.51 -1.34
C ALA A 3 9.66 -45.98 -2.46
N PRO A 4 8.41 -45.67 -2.15
CA PRO A 4 7.45 -45.19 -3.15
C PRO A 4 7.75 -43.71 -3.53
N ARG A 5 8.00 -43.50 -4.82
CA ARG A 5 8.02 -42.17 -5.45
C ARG A 5 6.63 -41.56 -5.35
N PHE A 6 6.45 -40.55 -4.51
CA PHE A 6 5.29 -39.64 -4.58
C PHE A 6 5.40 -38.83 -5.86
N GLN A 7 4.69 -39.25 -6.90
CA GLN A 7 4.39 -38.44 -8.07
C GLN A 7 3.42 -37.32 -7.63
N ARG A 8 3.96 -36.14 -7.39
CA ARG A 8 3.18 -34.90 -7.32
C ARG A 8 2.63 -34.63 -8.73
N ARG A 9 1.39 -35.07 -8.99
CA ARG A 9 0.65 -34.64 -10.16
C ARG A 9 0.58 -33.12 -10.15
N GLU A 10 1.40 -32.49 -10.98
CA GLU A 10 1.21 -31.11 -11.38
C GLU A 10 -0.18 -31.00 -12.00
N ARG A 11 -1.09 -30.32 -11.33
CA ARG A 11 -2.31 -29.79 -11.95
C ARG A 11 -1.88 -28.67 -12.89
N VAL A 12 -1.49 -29.05 -14.09
CA VAL A 12 -1.33 -28.15 -15.23
C VAL A 12 -2.73 -27.66 -15.60
N GLY A 13 -2.94 -26.33 -15.57
CA GLY A 13 -3.98 -25.70 -16.38
C GLY A 13 -5.24 -25.21 -15.70
N ALA A 14 -5.18 -24.53 -14.56
CA ALA A 14 -6.05 -23.38 -14.40
C ALA A 14 -5.25 -22.17 -14.89
N ILE A 15 -5.59 -21.63 -16.06
CA ILE A 15 -5.12 -20.33 -16.51
C ILE A 15 -5.47 -19.36 -15.38
N GLN A 16 -4.50 -19.09 -14.51
CA GLN A 16 -4.64 -18.04 -13.50
C GLN A 16 -4.82 -16.75 -14.29
N LYS A 17 -6.09 -16.38 -14.53
CA LYS A 17 -6.42 -15.11 -15.17
C LYS A 17 -5.66 -14.06 -14.39
N SER A 18 -4.70 -13.43 -15.05
CA SER A 18 -3.90 -12.35 -14.45
C SER A 18 -4.83 -11.34 -13.77
N ILE A 19 -4.44 -10.79 -12.64
CA ILE A 19 -5.16 -9.68 -11.98
C ILE A 19 -5.51 -8.61 -13.02
N PHE A 20 -4.61 -8.36 -13.96
CA PHE A 20 -4.81 -7.48 -15.11
C PHE A 20 -6.05 -7.84 -15.92
N THR A 21 -6.19 -9.10 -16.38
CA THR A 21 -7.34 -9.51 -17.21
C THR A 21 -8.65 -9.51 -16.43
N ARG A 22 -8.61 -9.81 -15.13
CA ARG A 22 -9.78 -9.69 -14.25
C ARG A 22 -10.22 -8.24 -14.08
N TYR A 23 -9.29 -7.36 -13.74
CA TYR A 23 -9.58 -5.96 -13.53
C TYR A 23 -10.10 -5.30 -14.82
N LEU A 24 -9.39 -5.52 -15.93
CA LEU A 24 -9.80 -5.02 -17.24
C LEU A 24 -11.19 -5.54 -17.64
N GLY A 25 -11.46 -6.83 -17.43
CA GLY A 25 -12.76 -7.42 -17.75
C GLY A 25 -13.91 -6.86 -16.92
N ILE A 26 -13.71 -6.67 -15.62
CA ILE A 26 -14.73 -6.11 -14.72
C ILE A 26 -15.01 -4.65 -15.07
N THR A 27 -13.97 -3.84 -15.21
CA THR A 27 -14.13 -2.41 -15.53
C THR A 27 -14.77 -2.19 -16.89
N MET A 28 -14.34 -2.93 -17.92
CA MET A 28 -14.98 -2.88 -19.24
C MET A 28 -16.44 -3.35 -19.20
N GLY A 29 -16.75 -4.41 -18.45
CA GLY A 29 -18.12 -4.88 -18.25
C GLY A 29 -19.03 -3.82 -17.62
N ILE A 30 -18.54 -3.11 -16.59
CA ILE A 30 -19.30 -2.03 -15.94
C ILE A 30 -19.53 -0.87 -16.92
N VAL A 31 -18.50 -0.48 -17.68
CA VAL A 31 -18.62 0.61 -18.65
C VAL A 31 -19.60 0.27 -19.77
N VAL A 32 -19.53 -0.94 -20.33
CA VAL A 32 -20.48 -1.41 -21.35
C VAL A 32 -21.91 -1.41 -20.80
N LEU A 33 -22.12 -1.93 -19.60
CA LEU A 33 -23.44 -1.93 -18.95
C LEU A 33 -23.98 -0.51 -18.75
N SER A 34 -23.11 0.41 -18.33
CA SER A 34 -23.46 1.82 -18.15
C SER A 34 -23.89 2.48 -19.48
N PHE A 35 -23.18 2.20 -20.59
CA PHE A 35 -23.57 2.71 -21.89
C PHE A 35 -24.88 2.11 -22.40
N ILE A 36 -25.14 0.82 -22.19
CA ILE A 36 -26.41 0.19 -22.53
C ILE A 36 -27.55 0.86 -21.76
N MET A 37 -27.38 1.04 -20.45
CA MET A 37 -28.38 1.69 -19.59
C MET A 37 -28.61 3.15 -20.02
N LEU A 38 -27.55 3.90 -20.22
CA LEU A 38 -27.64 5.30 -20.64
C LEU A 38 -28.31 5.43 -22.02
N GLY A 39 -27.92 4.57 -22.97
CA GLY A 39 -28.48 4.55 -24.32
C GLY A 39 -29.97 4.24 -24.31
N THR A 40 -30.41 3.24 -23.55
CA THR A 40 -31.85 2.91 -23.44
C THR A 40 -32.65 4.04 -22.83
N VAL A 41 -32.18 4.65 -21.74
CA VAL A 41 -32.85 5.80 -21.11
C VAL A 41 -32.89 7.00 -22.03
N MET A 42 -31.76 7.31 -22.69
CA MET A 42 -31.65 8.42 -23.63
C MET A 42 -32.59 8.26 -24.81
N MET A 43 -32.63 7.06 -25.43
CA MET A 43 -33.52 6.80 -26.56
C MET A 43 -35.00 6.86 -26.16
N ALA A 44 -35.36 6.32 -25.00
CA ALA A 44 -36.75 6.41 -24.49
C ALA A 44 -37.16 7.87 -24.24
N PHE A 45 -36.30 8.65 -23.59
CA PHE A 45 -36.53 10.07 -23.36
C PHE A 45 -36.64 10.85 -24.66
N PHE A 46 -35.71 10.60 -25.59
CA PHE A 46 -35.68 11.27 -26.90
C PHE A 46 -36.92 10.97 -27.74
N ALA A 47 -37.33 9.69 -27.77
CA ALA A 47 -38.57 9.31 -28.49
C ALA A 47 -39.82 9.99 -27.89
N GLN A 48 -39.89 10.08 -26.55
CA GLN A 48 -41.02 10.76 -25.88
C GLN A 48 -41.01 12.25 -26.13
N TYR A 49 -39.86 12.92 -26.00
CA TYR A 49 -39.71 14.37 -26.22
C TYR A 49 -40.06 14.73 -27.65
N TRP A 50 -39.51 14.00 -28.64
CA TRP A 50 -39.72 14.28 -30.05
C TRP A 50 -41.20 14.12 -30.48
N ARG A 51 -41.88 13.07 -29.95
CA ARG A 51 -43.31 12.88 -30.19
C ARG A 51 -44.13 14.04 -29.62
N GLY A 52 -43.80 14.48 -28.40
CA GLY A 52 -44.44 15.65 -27.81
C GLY A 52 -44.28 16.92 -28.61
N GLU A 53 -43.05 17.25 -29.01
CA GLU A 53 -42.71 18.44 -29.79
C GLU A 53 -43.41 18.44 -31.16
N LYS A 54 -43.39 17.29 -31.89
CA LYS A 54 -44.12 17.21 -33.17
C LYS A 54 -45.62 17.31 -33.02
N LYS A 55 -46.20 16.73 -31.99
CA LYS A 55 -47.61 16.88 -31.66
C LYS A 55 -47.99 18.34 -31.45
N ASP A 56 -47.26 19.03 -30.59
CA ASP A 56 -47.54 20.46 -30.28
C ASP A 56 -47.37 21.33 -31.51
N LEU A 57 -46.37 21.04 -32.34
CA LEU A 57 -46.16 21.72 -33.62
C LEU A 57 -47.33 21.54 -34.60
N LEU A 58 -47.79 20.29 -34.78
CA LEU A 58 -48.95 19.99 -35.62
C LEU A 58 -50.22 20.64 -35.13
N LEU A 59 -50.47 20.59 -33.79
CA LEU A 59 -51.65 21.15 -33.16
C LEU A 59 -51.66 22.69 -33.31
N LYS A 60 -50.55 23.36 -33.04
CA LYS A 60 -50.42 24.81 -33.19
C LYS A 60 -50.68 25.27 -34.63
N ASN A 61 -50.10 24.56 -35.62
CA ASN A 61 -50.27 24.93 -37.00
C ASN A 61 -51.69 24.61 -37.53
N ALA A 62 -52.27 23.47 -37.13
CA ALA A 62 -53.65 23.13 -37.48
C ALA A 62 -54.64 24.18 -36.93
N ASN A 63 -54.47 24.62 -35.67
CA ASN A 63 -55.28 25.71 -35.10
C ASN A 63 -55.10 27.02 -35.87
N SER A 64 -53.82 27.39 -36.16
CA SER A 64 -53.56 28.64 -36.92
C SER A 64 -54.21 28.61 -38.28
N ILE A 65 -54.24 27.48 -38.97
CA ILE A 65 -54.92 27.34 -40.24
C ILE A 65 -56.44 27.33 -40.08
N ALA A 66 -56.99 26.72 -39.06
CA ALA A 66 -58.41 26.79 -38.74
C ALA A 66 -58.87 28.23 -38.51
N ASP A 67 -58.10 29.00 -37.73
CA ASP A 67 -58.37 30.42 -37.46
C ASP A 67 -58.29 31.29 -38.73
N VAL A 68 -57.24 31.11 -39.51
CA VAL A 68 -57.11 31.83 -40.79
C VAL A 68 -58.22 31.42 -41.74
N SER A 69 -58.55 30.14 -41.85
CA SER A 69 -59.61 29.63 -42.75
C SER A 69 -60.98 30.18 -42.38
N SER A 70 -61.24 30.45 -41.12
CA SER A 70 -62.50 31.01 -40.61
C SER A 70 -62.79 32.43 -41.25
N VAL A 71 -61.73 33.16 -41.52
CA VAL A 71 -61.83 34.53 -42.12
C VAL A 71 -62.22 34.47 -43.61
N PHE A 72 -61.92 33.37 -44.30
CA PHE A 72 -62.18 33.18 -45.74
C PHE A 72 -63.44 32.35 -45.99
N LEU A 73 -64.31 32.19 -44.99
CA LEU A 73 -65.64 31.59 -45.16
C LEU A 73 -66.66 32.59 -45.61
N THR A 74 -67.29 32.37 -46.78
CA THR A 74 -68.36 33.18 -47.29
C THR A 74 -69.71 32.46 -47.22
N LYS A 75 -70.74 33.10 -46.71
CA LYS A 75 -72.11 32.54 -46.61
C LYS A 75 -72.73 32.46 -48.00
N SER A 76 -73.00 31.24 -48.48
CA SER A 76 -73.53 30.98 -49.83
C SER A 76 -75.04 30.63 -49.80
N GLY A 77 -75.71 30.60 -48.66
CA GLY A 77 -77.13 30.28 -48.46
C GLY A 77 -77.52 30.32 -46.97
N GLU A 78 -78.75 29.95 -46.58
CA GLU A 78 -79.21 30.07 -45.19
C GLU A 78 -78.36 29.24 -44.22
N ASP A 79 -77.86 28.05 -44.67
CA ASP A 79 -77.02 27.15 -43.87
C ASP A 79 -75.78 26.61 -44.61
N SER A 80 -75.35 27.22 -45.72
CA SER A 80 -74.20 26.79 -46.50
C SER A 80 -73.07 27.81 -46.51
N TYR A 81 -71.86 27.40 -46.22
CA TYR A 81 -70.62 28.18 -46.24
C TYR A 81 -69.72 27.70 -47.35
N GLN A 82 -69.15 28.58 -48.14
CA GLN A 82 -68.12 28.28 -49.16
C GLN A 82 -66.78 28.80 -48.69
N LEU A 83 -65.73 28.03 -48.89
CA LEU A 83 -64.36 28.37 -48.53
C LEU A 83 -63.69 29.06 -49.79
N GLU A 84 -63.11 30.25 -49.62
CA GLU A 84 -62.35 30.86 -50.67
C GLU A 84 -60.96 30.24 -50.80
N THR A 85 -60.81 29.28 -51.72
CA THR A 85 -59.64 28.39 -51.78
C THR A 85 -58.39 29.03 -52.39
N ASN A 86 -58.52 30.14 -53.20
CA ASN A 86 -57.36 30.68 -53.95
C ASN A 86 -56.29 31.31 -53.04
N VAL A 87 -56.66 32.02 -51.99
CA VAL A 87 -55.75 32.61 -51.03
C VAL A 87 -55.23 31.62 -50.02
N LEU A 88 -56.12 30.77 -49.51
CA LEU A 88 -55.79 29.75 -48.53
C LEU A 88 -54.80 28.70 -49.03
N LYS A 89 -54.80 28.40 -50.35
CA LYS A 89 -53.87 27.45 -50.94
C LYS A 89 -52.38 27.85 -50.71
N GLY A 90 -52.08 29.12 -50.83
CA GLY A 90 -50.73 29.64 -50.56
C GLY A 90 -50.32 29.54 -49.09
N PHE A 91 -51.27 29.82 -48.18
CA PHE A 91 -51.02 29.68 -46.72
C PHE A 91 -50.78 28.24 -46.34
N ILE A 92 -51.67 27.33 -46.74
CA ILE A 92 -51.55 25.91 -46.44
C ILE A 92 -50.25 25.35 -47.01
N ALA A 93 -49.86 25.68 -48.23
CA ALA A 93 -48.62 25.26 -48.83
C ALA A 93 -47.39 25.73 -48.03
N THR A 94 -47.38 26.97 -47.57
CA THR A 94 -46.29 27.54 -46.75
C THR A 94 -46.16 26.82 -45.43
N PHE A 95 -47.27 26.66 -44.69
CA PHE A 95 -47.29 25.96 -43.43
C PHE A 95 -46.90 24.48 -43.56
N SER A 96 -47.51 23.77 -44.54
CA SER A 96 -47.22 22.36 -44.82
C SER A 96 -45.72 22.12 -45.09
N THR A 97 -45.10 22.97 -45.91
CA THR A 97 -43.65 22.89 -46.18
C THR A 97 -42.81 23.24 -45.00
N SER A 98 -43.20 24.23 -44.20
CA SER A 98 -42.43 24.69 -43.01
C SER A 98 -42.36 23.67 -41.89
N ILE A 99 -43.41 22.87 -41.72
CA ILE A 99 -43.48 21.85 -40.64
C ILE A 99 -43.27 20.42 -41.11
N ASP A 100 -43.02 20.23 -42.40
CA ASP A 100 -42.90 18.92 -43.03
C ASP A 100 -44.11 18.01 -42.71
N ALA A 101 -45.32 18.52 -42.97
CA ALA A 101 -46.56 17.82 -42.70
C ALA A 101 -47.60 18.11 -43.78
N ASP A 102 -48.44 17.15 -44.05
CA ASP A 102 -49.62 17.34 -44.89
C ASP A 102 -50.69 18.10 -44.11
N ILE A 103 -51.28 19.08 -44.73
CA ILE A 103 -52.35 19.86 -44.12
C ILE A 103 -53.54 19.93 -45.11
N PHE A 104 -54.73 19.61 -44.61
CA PHE A 104 -55.94 19.68 -45.43
C PHE A 104 -57.17 20.02 -44.60
N ILE A 105 -58.13 20.62 -45.27
CA ILE A 105 -59.40 21.07 -44.73
C ILE A 105 -60.51 20.20 -45.26
N THR A 106 -61.43 19.78 -44.39
CA THR A 106 -62.60 18.98 -44.79
C THR A 106 -63.87 19.66 -44.38
N ASP A 107 -64.98 19.30 -45.09
CA ASP A 107 -66.32 19.56 -44.59
C ASP A 107 -66.69 18.58 -43.48
N LEU A 108 -67.90 18.71 -42.90
CA LEU A 108 -68.40 17.84 -41.84
C LEU A 108 -68.77 16.42 -42.39
N GLU A 109 -68.91 16.25 -43.69
CA GLU A 109 -69.19 15.00 -44.34
C GLU A 109 -67.90 14.19 -44.63
N GLY A 110 -66.72 14.86 -44.50
CA GLY A 110 -65.42 14.26 -44.69
C GLY A 110 -64.80 14.46 -46.09
N ASN A 111 -65.43 15.28 -46.93
CA ASN A 111 -64.85 15.61 -48.24
C ASN A 111 -63.72 16.63 -48.05
N ILE A 112 -62.61 16.42 -48.72
CA ILE A 112 -61.44 17.31 -48.66
C ILE A 112 -61.75 18.51 -49.58
N LEU A 113 -61.86 19.69 -48.94
CA LEU A 113 -62.12 20.94 -49.64
C LEU A 113 -60.83 21.55 -50.20
N LEU A 114 -59.74 21.46 -49.43
CA LEU A 114 -58.45 22.01 -49.80
C LEU A 114 -57.36 21.25 -49.08
N GLY A 115 -56.22 21.03 -49.72
CA GLY A 115 -55.08 20.39 -49.05
C GLY A 115 -53.77 20.63 -49.78
N ASN A 116 -52.66 20.56 -48.99
CA ASN A 116 -51.30 20.49 -49.51
C ASN A 116 -50.61 19.29 -48.89
N TYR A 117 -50.07 18.41 -49.70
CA TYR A 117 -49.46 17.17 -49.37
C TYR A 117 -47.97 17.25 -49.65
N ALA A 118 -47.20 17.62 -48.64
CA ALA A 118 -45.76 17.90 -48.77
C ALA A 118 -44.96 16.63 -49.10
N ASN A 119 -45.33 15.51 -48.53
CA ASN A 119 -44.51 14.29 -48.53
C ASN A 119 -45.30 12.97 -48.73
N SER A 120 -46.61 13.01 -48.96
CA SER A 120 -47.41 11.77 -48.97
C SER A 120 -48.10 11.56 -50.31
N LYS A 121 -48.07 10.34 -50.76
CA LYS A 121 -48.96 9.84 -51.84
C LYS A 121 -50.26 9.41 -51.19
N LEU A 122 -51.29 10.20 -51.32
CA LEU A 122 -52.62 9.82 -50.92
C LEU A 122 -53.17 8.77 -51.86
N ILE A 123 -53.97 7.88 -51.29
CA ILE A 123 -54.72 6.88 -52.07
C ILE A 123 -56.10 7.47 -52.31
N ASP A 124 -56.61 7.39 -53.55
CA ASP A 124 -58.00 7.72 -53.86
C ASP A 124 -58.96 6.71 -53.19
N PRO A 125 -60.02 7.11 -52.49
CA PRO A 125 -60.80 8.33 -52.58
C PRO A 125 -60.38 9.41 -51.56
N GLN A 126 -60.54 10.68 -51.96
CA GLN A 126 -60.19 11.90 -51.19
C GLN A 126 -61.23 12.22 -50.07
N THR A 127 -61.60 11.24 -49.27
CA THR A 127 -62.55 11.42 -48.17
C THR A 127 -61.98 10.90 -46.86
N VAL A 128 -62.18 11.68 -45.81
CA VAL A 128 -61.80 11.32 -44.43
C VAL A 128 -62.94 10.52 -43.78
N PRO A 129 -62.70 9.49 -42.97
CA PRO A 129 -63.73 8.74 -42.31
C PRO A 129 -64.62 9.64 -41.46
N LYS A 130 -65.94 9.58 -41.64
CA LYS A 130 -66.93 10.43 -40.91
C LYS A 130 -66.80 10.38 -39.40
N GLN A 131 -66.43 9.22 -38.82
CA GLN A 131 -66.18 9.11 -37.38
C GLN A 131 -65.03 9.98 -36.91
N THR A 132 -63.96 10.10 -37.69
CA THR A 132 -62.77 10.90 -37.38
C THR A 132 -63.07 12.40 -37.54
N VAL A 133 -63.83 12.80 -38.54
CA VAL A 133 -64.28 14.16 -38.70
C VAL A 133 -65.19 14.57 -37.54
N ALA A 134 -66.12 13.72 -37.18
CA ALA A 134 -67.01 13.98 -36.04
C ALA A 134 -66.23 14.13 -34.73
N ALA A 135 -65.23 13.30 -34.48
CA ALA A 135 -64.34 13.42 -33.32
C ALA A 135 -63.55 14.70 -33.35
N ALA A 136 -62.99 15.09 -34.48
CA ALA A 136 -62.22 16.32 -34.66
C ALA A 136 -63.09 17.57 -34.48
N ALA A 137 -64.34 17.52 -34.98
CA ALA A 137 -65.31 18.64 -34.83
C ALA A 137 -65.79 18.82 -33.39
N GLN A 138 -65.87 17.81 -32.55
CA GLN A 138 -66.36 17.90 -31.16
C GLN A 138 -65.27 18.30 -30.15
N SER A 139 -64.11 17.66 -30.21
CA SER A 139 -63.11 17.82 -29.16
C SER A 139 -61.66 17.83 -29.65
N GLY A 140 -61.47 17.82 -30.96
CA GLY A 140 -60.19 17.55 -31.59
C GLY A 140 -59.94 16.07 -31.77
N TYR A 141 -59.11 15.68 -32.72
CA TYR A 141 -58.71 14.31 -33.00
C TYR A 141 -57.18 14.17 -32.92
N GLU A 142 -56.74 13.13 -32.23
CA GLU A 142 -55.35 12.70 -32.22
C GLU A 142 -55.30 11.22 -32.51
N GLY A 143 -54.53 10.83 -33.51
CA GLY A 143 -54.42 9.42 -33.88
C GLY A 143 -53.11 9.08 -34.59
N ARG A 144 -52.79 7.78 -34.57
CA ARG A 144 -51.68 7.20 -35.32
C ARG A 144 -52.23 6.04 -36.16
N GLY A 145 -52.06 6.11 -37.46
CA GLY A 145 -52.52 5.07 -38.37
C GLY A 145 -52.53 5.48 -39.82
N THR A 146 -53.19 4.71 -40.66
CA THR A 146 -53.35 4.96 -42.10
C THR A 146 -54.52 5.88 -42.42
N PHE A 147 -55.19 6.40 -41.39
CA PHE A 147 -56.33 7.32 -41.52
C PHE A 147 -57.43 6.82 -42.45
N GLY A 148 -57.95 5.61 -42.16
CA GLY A 148 -58.96 4.98 -42.98
C GLY A 148 -58.49 4.51 -44.35
N GLY A 149 -57.19 4.38 -44.56
CA GLY A 149 -56.59 3.97 -45.83
C GLY A 149 -56.17 5.19 -46.71
N LEU A 150 -56.28 6.41 -46.19
CA LEU A 150 -55.86 7.63 -46.93
C LEU A 150 -54.34 7.66 -47.10
N TYR A 151 -53.56 7.15 -46.12
CA TYR A 151 -52.11 7.04 -46.17
C TYR A 151 -51.65 5.61 -46.40
N GLN A 152 -50.62 5.41 -47.21
CA GLN A 152 -50.00 4.11 -47.43
C GLN A 152 -49.25 3.58 -46.23
N SER A 153 -48.71 4.48 -45.39
CA SER A 153 -47.97 4.18 -44.17
C SER A 153 -48.58 4.87 -42.96
N PRO A 154 -48.41 4.33 -41.77
CA PRO A 154 -48.90 5.00 -40.56
C PRO A 154 -48.38 6.44 -40.45
N SER A 155 -49.27 7.35 -40.17
CA SER A 155 -48.98 8.78 -39.95
C SER A 155 -49.52 9.25 -38.59
N TYR A 156 -48.89 10.23 -37.98
CA TYR A 156 -49.41 10.96 -36.84
C TYR A 156 -50.34 12.05 -37.35
N ILE A 157 -51.57 12.09 -36.86
CA ILE A 157 -52.61 12.94 -37.38
C ILE A 157 -53.26 13.70 -36.25
N ILE A 158 -53.39 15.01 -36.40
CA ILE A 158 -54.12 15.87 -35.52
C ILE A 158 -55.23 16.55 -36.34
N GLY A 159 -56.45 16.55 -35.80
CA GLY A 159 -57.59 17.23 -36.37
C GLY A 159 -58.15 18.27 -35.42
N VAL A 160 -58.45 19.44 -35.87
CA VAL A 160 -59.05 20.53 -35.08
C VAL A 160 -60.34 21.06 -35.77
N PRO A 161 -61.33 21.49 -35.03
CA PRO A 161 -62.56 22.08 -35.58
C PRO A 161 -62.28 23.45 -36.23
N MET A 162 -63.01 23.78 -37.26
CA MET A 162 -63.04 25.06 -37.93
C MET A 162 -64.40 25.71 -37.68
N TYR A 163 -64.39 26.87 -37.03
CA TYR A 163 -65.60 27.61 -36.62
C TYR A 163 -65.84 28.82 -37.50
N THR A 164 -67.09 29.16 -37.68
CA THR A 164 -67.49 30.48 -38.20
C THR A 164 -67.33 31.56 -37.14
N SER A 165 -67.45 32.85 -37.57
CA SER A 165 -67.52 34.00 -36.65
C SER A 165 -68.69 33.94 -35.66
N GLU A 166 -69.72 33.17 -35.97
CA GLU A 166 -70.91 32.94 -35.14
C GLU A 166 -70.73 31.70 -34.18
N GLY A 167 -69.54 31.05 -34.21
CA GLY A 167 -69.24 29.91 -33.33
C GLY A 167 -69.80 28.54 -33.82
N GLN A 168 -70.31 28.45 -35.05
CA GLN A 168 -70.80 27.22 -35.62
C GLN A 168 -69.61 26.45 -36.28
N CYS A 169 -69.43 25.17 -35.97
CA CYS A 169 -68.44 24.30 -36.61
C CYS A 169 -68.89 23.99 -38.06
N VAL A 170 -68.06 24.32 -39.04
CA VAL A 170 -68.37 24.11 -40.47
C VAL A 170 -67.44 23.15 -41.18
N GLY A 171 -66.38 22.71 -40.52
CA GLY A 171 -65.42 21.78 -41.11
C GLY A 171 -64.34 21.44 -40.09
N THR A 172 -63.34 20.73 -40.55
CA THR A 172 -62.17 20.37 -39.73
C THR A 172 -60.87 20.58 -40.51
N VAL A 173 -59.80 20.94 -39.79
CA VAL A 173 -58.44 21.03 -40.32
C VAL A 173 -57.63 19.89 -39.79
N PHE A 174 -57.00 19.14 -40.65
CA PHE A 174 -56.10 18.04 -40.30
C PHE A 174 -54.67 18.40 -40.64
N ALA A 175 -53.76 18.09 -39.74
CA ALA A 175 -52.32 18.10 -39.99
C ALA A 175 -51.77 16.70 -39.76
N ALA A 176 -51.02 16.18 -40.70
CA ALA A 176 -50.50 14.78 -40.66
C ALA A 176 -49.04 14.74 -41.04
N THR A 177 -48.23 13.99 -40.28
CA THR A 177 -46.83 13.72 -40.61
C THR A 177 -46.53 12.26 -40.61
N SER A 178 -45.65 11.81 -41.52
CA SER A 178 -45.31 10.38 -41.65
C SER A 178 -44.61 9.85 -40.39
N ALA A 179 -45.04 8.72 -39.87
CA ALA A 179 -44.33 8.05 -38.79
C ALA A 179 -42.93 7.53 -39.24
N ALA A 180 -42.69 7.41 -40.54
CA ALA A 180 -41.39 7.03 -41.05
C ALA A 180 -40.36 8.16 -40.90
N SER A 181 -40.74 9.42 -41.02
CA SER A 181 -39.84 10.57 -40.81
C SER A 181 -39.41 10.67 -39.33
N VAL A 182 -40.32 10.35 -38.40
CA VAL A 182 -40.00 10.31 -36.97
C VAL A 182 -39.02 9.16 -36.66
N ASN A 183 -39.25 7.97 -37.25
CA ASN A 183 -38.39 6.79 -37.07
C ASN A 183 -36.99 7.00 -37.71
N ALA A 184 -36.88 7.73 -38.82
CA ALA A 184 -35.61 8.03 -39.45
C ALA A 184 -34.72 8.89 -38.53
N PHE A 185 -35.30 9.85 -37.87
CA PHE A 185 -34.58 10.71 -36.91
C PHE A 185 -34.13 9.94 -35.66
N GLU A 186 -34.98 9.04 -35.15
CA GLU A 186 -34.59 8.13 -34.04
C GLU A 186 -33.41 7.26 -34.49
N GLY A 187 -33.34 6.78 -35.76
CA GLY A 187 -32.23 6.02 -36.31
C GLY A 187 -30.93 6.80 -36.40
N GLU A 188 -30.96 8.08 -36.85
CA GLU A 188 -29.78 8.93 -36.89
C GLU A 188 -29.23 9.22 -35.49
N ALA A 189 -30.10 9.52 -34.52
CA ALA A 189 -29.72 9.70 -33.14
C ALA A 189 -29.06 8.45 -32.53
N LEU A 190 -29.60 7.25 -32.83
CA LEU A 190 -29.01 5.98 -32.39
C LEU A 190 -27.62 5.77 -33.02
N GLN A 191 -27.46 6.06 -34.32
CA GLN A 191 -26.18 5.95 -35.00
C GLN A 191 -25.12 6.89 -34.37
N MET A 192 -25.46 8.15 -34.12
CA MET A 192 -24.55 9.10 -33.45
C MET A 192 -24.18 8.61 -32.06
N PHE A 193 -25.14 8.11 -31.28
CA PHE A 193 -24.89 7.54 -29.97
C PHE A 193 -23.94 6.34 -30.03
N LEU A 194 -24.14 5.42 -30.97
CA LEU A 194 -23.29 4.24 -31.13
C LEU A 194 -21.84 4.62 -31.49
N VAL A 195 -21.65 5.60 -32.39
CA VAL A 195 -20.31 6.08 -32.74
C VAL A 195 -19.62 6.69 -31.51
N ALA A 196 -20.33 7.52 -30.75
CA ALA A 196 -19.81 8.13 -29.52
C ALA A 196 -19.48 7.05 -28.46
N ALA A 197 -20.35 6.06 -28.29
CA ALA A 197 -20.16 4.95 -27.37
C ALA A 197 -18.91 4.13 -27.72
N VAL A 198 -18.71 3.80 -29.00
CA VAL A 198 -17.52 3.06 -29.47
C VAL A 198 -16.24 3.85 -29.22
N ALA A 199 -16.25 5.16 -29.52
CA ALA A 199 -15.11 6.03 -29.27
C ALA A 199 -14.77 6.11 -27.78
N ALA A 200 -15.78 6.29 -26.92
CA ALA A 200 -15.60 6.32 -25.47
C ALA A 200 -15.10 4.99 -24.90
N LEU A 201 -15.61 3.86 -25.42
CA LEU A 201 -15.11 2.52 -25.03
C LEU A 201 -13.65 2.31 -25.44
N ALA A 202 -13.24 2.76 -26.62
CA ALA A 202 -11.87 2.68 -27.09
C ALA A 202 -10.91 3.50 -26.18
N ILE A 203 -11.30 4.75 -25.87
CA ILE A 203 -10.53 5.60 -24.94
C ILE A 203 -10.43 4.95 -23.56
N THR A 204 -11.54 4.47 -23.03
CA THR A 204 -11.58 3.79 -21.71
C THR A 204 -10.69 2.56 -21.71
N PHE A 205 -10.72 1.75 -22.76
CA PHE A 205 -9.85 0.58 -22.90
C PHE A 205 -8.37 0.96 -22.84
N CYS A 206 -7.97 2.00 -23.58
CA CYS A 206 -6.60 2.48 -23.57
C CYS A 206 -6.18 2.99 -22.17
N VAL A 207 -6.99 3.83 -21.55
CA VAL A 207 -6.69 4.41 -20.23
C VAL A 207 -6.59 3.33 -19.15
N VAL A 208 -7.60 2.46 -19.07
CA VAL A 208 -7.63 1.35 -18.09
C VAL A 208 -6.48 0.37 -18.35
N GLY A 209 -6.17 0.10 -19.62
CA GLY A 209 -5.07 -0.76 -20.01
C GLY A 209 -3.72 -0.23 -19.53
N VAL A 210 -3.43 1.04 -19.77
CA VAL A 210 -2.19 1.70 -19.30
C VAL A 210 -2.10 1.70 -17.78
N PHE A 211 -3.18 2.07 -17.11
CA PHE A 211 -3.23 2.12 -15.65
C PHE A 211 -3.04 0.73 -15.02
N ALA A 212 -3.76 -0.26 -15.53
CA ALA A 212 -3.63 -1.64 -15.06
C ALA A 212 -2.21 -2.20 -15.30
N PHE A 213 -1.57 -1.87 -16.41
CA PHE A 213 -0.19 -2.27 -16.68
C PHE A 213 0.80 -1.63 -15.69
N ARG A 214 0.63 -0.34 -15.39
CA ARG A 214 1.47 0.38 -14.41
C ARG A 214 1.35 -0.18 -13.00
N LEU A 215 0.18 -0.66 -12.59
CA LEU A 215 -0.04 -1.26 -11.27
C LEU A 215 0.40 -2.73 -11.19
N VAL A 216 0.04 -3.53 -12.18
CA VAL A 216 0.21 -5.00 -12.12
C VAL A 216 1.67 -5.41 -12.34
N LYS A 217 2.42 -4.71 -13.19
CA LYS A 217 3.82 -5.07 -13.48
C LYS A 217 4.73 -5.00 -12.25
N PRO A 218 4.76 -3.90 -11.45
CA PRO A 218 5.56 -3.84 -10.22
C PRO A 218 5.15 -4.90 -9.19
N LEU A 219 3.85 -5.11 -8.98
CA LEU A 219 3.36 -6.13 -8.05
C LEU A 219 3.79 -7.55 -8.46
N ARG A 220 3.81 -7.85 -9.75
CA ARG A 220 4.29 -9.13 -10.26
C ARG A 220 5.79 -9.30 -10.05
N GLN A 221 6.57 -8.22 -10.23
CA GLN A 221 8.01 -8.22 -9.95
C GLN A 221 8.29 -8.45 -8.47
N MET A 222 7.56 -7.78 -7.58
CA MET A 222 7.66 -8.00 -6.12
C MET A 222 7.30 -9.44 -5.74
N SER A 223 6.23 -9.98 -6.31
CA SER A 223 5.83 -11.37 -6.08
C SER A 223 6.88 -12.37 -6.58
N ALA A 224 7.56 -12.08 -7.70
CA ALA A 224 8.66 -12.90 -8.20
C ALA A 224 9.88 -12.81 -7.28
N ALA A 225 10.27 -11.59 -6.86
CA ALA A 225 11.37 -11.37 -5.94
C ALA A 225 11.13 -12.04 -4.58
N ALA A 226 9.89 -11.96 -4.04
CA ALA A 226 9.52 -12.65 -2.81
C ALA A 226 9.65 -14.19 -2.92
N ARG A 227 9.37 -14.77 -4.08
CA ARG A 227 9.61 -16.20 -4.31
C ARG A 227 11.09 -16.55 -4.36
N SER A 228 11.93 -15.70 -4.98
CA SER A 228 13.38 -15.86 -4.95
C SER A 228 13.91 -15.81 -3.52
N PHE A 229 13.38 -14.92 -2.68
CA PHE A 229 13.71 -14.86 -1.25
C PHE A 229 13.35 -16.15 -0.51
N GLY A 230 12.18 -16.74 -0.81
CA GLY A 230 11.77 -18.03 -0.27
C GLY A 230 12.70 -19.19 -0.66
N SER A 231 13.46 -19.07 -1.76
CA SER A 231 14.49 -20.03 -2.16
C SER A 231 15.91 -19.66 -1.67
N GLY A 232 16.03 -18.57 -0.88
CA GLY A 232 17.31 -18.15 -0.30
C GLY A 232 18.15 -17.21 -1.18
N ASP A 233 17.61 -16.74 -2.32
CA ASP A 233 18.29 -15.76 -3.16
C ASP A 233 17.85 -14.34 -2.78
N PHE A 234 18.62 -13.70 -1.92
CA PHE A 234 18.39 -12.33 -1.45
C PHE A 234 19.09 -11.26 -2.33
N SER A 235 19.70 -11.67 -3.44
CA SER A 235 20.38 -10.73 -4.36
C SER A 235 19.41 -9.96 -5.26
N VAL A 236 18.21 -10.50 -5.47
CA VAL A 236 17.17 -9.93 -6.32
C VAL A 236 16.71 -8.58 -5.77
N ARG A 237 16.57 -7.58 -6.65
CA ARG A 237 16.04 -6.25 -6.30
C ARG A 237 14.87 -5.91 -7.21
N VAL A 238 13.90 -5.20 -6.64
CA VAL A 238 12.73 -4.68 -7.36
C VAL A 238 13.06 -3.27 -7.85
N PRO A 239 12.90 -2.98 -9.16
CA PRO A 239 13.15 -1.64 -9.66
C PRO A 239 12.12 -0.65 -9.09
N VAL A 240 12.60 0.49 -8.59
CA VAL A 240 11.75 1.61 -8.13
C VAL A 240 11.42 2.45 -9.36
N THR A 241 10.20 2.29 -9.89
CA THR A 241 9.76 2.94 -11.13
C THR A 241 8.72 4.05 -10.92
N SER A 242 8.27 4.26 -9.70
CA SER A 242 7.26 5.23 -9.31
C SER A 242 7.63 5.91 -7.99
N SER A 243 7.11 7.11 -7.75
CA SER A 243 7.25 7.85 -6.50
C SER A 243 6.01 7.75 -5.58
N ASP A 244 5.02 6.95 -5.97
CA ASP A 244 3.80 6.66 -5.24
C ASP A 244 3.99 5.56 -4.16
N GLU A 245 2.89 5.07 -3.61
CA GLU A 245 2.89 4.00 -2.60
C GLU A 245 3.55 2.70 -3.10
N LEU A 246 3.48 2.41 -4.41
CA LEU A 246 4.15 1.27 -5.01
C LEU A 246 5.68 1.47 -5.05
N GLY A 247 6.13 2.69 -5.32
CA GLY A 247 7.54 3.05 -5.23
C GLY A 247 8.07 2.93 -3.81
N GLN A 248 7.33 3.44 -2.81
CA GLN A 248 7.69 3.30 -1.39
C GLN A 248 7.72 1.83 -0.96
N LEU A 249 6.78 1.02 -1.42
CA LEU A 249 6.77 -0.43 -1.17
C LEU A 249 8.00 -1.11 -1.78
N ALA A 250 8.40 -0.72 -3.00
CA ALA A 250 9.61 -1.26 -3.64
C ALA A 250 10.88 -0.90 -2.85
N VAL A 251 11.00 0.33 -2.35
CA VAL A 251 12.10 0.76 -1.49
C VAL A 251 12.13 -0.06 -0.19
N SER A 252 11.00 -0.18 0.49
CA SER A 252 10.88 -0.95 1.73
C SER A 252 11.25 -2.43 1.51
N PHE A 253 10.79 -3.00 0.40
CA PHE A 253 11.13 -4.36 -0.01
C PHE A 253 12.65 -4.53 -0.23
N ASN A 254 13.29 -3.59 -0.92
CA ASN A 254 14.73 -3.62 -1.16
C ASN A 254 15.54 -3.45 0.14
N ASN A 255 15.07 -2.61 1.08
CA ASN A 255 15.69 -2.46 2.39
C ASN A 255 15.62 -3.77 3.19
N MET A 256 14.46 -4.44 3.19
CA MET A 256 14.33 -5.78 3.78
C MET A 256 15.28 -6.79 3.11
N ALA A 257 15.40 -6.74 1.77
CA ALA A 257 16.33 -7.59 1.02
C ALA A 257 17.79 -7.38 1.47
N ASN A 258 18.20 -6.13 1.65
CA ASN A 258 19.54 -5.79 2.14
C ASN A 258 19.77 -6.35 3.55
N SER A 259 18.81 -6.17 4.45
CA SER A 259 18.91 -6.68 5.82
C SER A 259 19.02 -8.21 5.86
N LEU A 260 18.20 -8.91 5.06
CA LEU A 260 18.26 -10.37 4.95
C LEU A 260 19.57 -10.86 4.34
N SER A 261 20.05 -10.21 3.27
CA SER A 261 21.31 -10.54 2.61
C SER A 261 22.49 -10.40 3.57
N ASN A 262 22.54 -9.30 4.33
CA ASN A 262 23.58 -9.05 5.33
C ASN A 262 23.52 -10.07 6.46
N SER A 263 22.32 -10.38 6.96
CA SER A 263 22.13 -11.38 8.01
C SER A 263 22.60 -12.78 7.56
N GLU A 264 22.23 -13.20 6.35
CA GLU A 264 22.66 -14.48 5.79
C GLU A 264 24.18 -14.52 5.52
N GLY A 265 24.75 -13.42 5.04
CA GLY A 265 26.20 -13.26 4.86
C GLY A 265 26.95 -13.45 6.18
N THR A 266 26.49 -12.74 7.23
CA THR A 266 27.04 -12.86 8.59
C THR A 266 26.92 -14.28 9.13
N ARG A 267 25.76 -14.93 8.93
CA ARG A 267 25.53 -16.33 9.35
C ARG A 267 26.47 -17.31 8.64
N ARG A 268 26.66 -17.19 7.33
CA ARG A 268 27.56 -18.04 6.54
C ARG A 268 29.01 -17.87 6.99
N SER A 269 29.45 -16.61 7.15
CA SER A 269 30.80 -16.31 7.64
C SER A 269 31.02 -16.88 9.05
N PHE A 270 30.01 -16.78 9.93
CA PHE A 270 30.06 -17.38 11.26
C PHE A 270 30.28 -18.88 11.18
N ILE A 271 29.46 -19.62 10.42
CA ILE A 271 29.59 -21.09 10.29
C ILE A 271 30.96 -21.49 9.71
N ALA A 272 31.44 -20.76 8.70
CA ALA A 272 32.73 -21.02 8.08
C ALA A 272 33.89 -20.81 9.07
N ASN A 273 33.88 -19.70 9.81
CA ASN A 273 34.92 -19.38 10.80
C ASN A 273 34.90 -20.37 11.97
N VAL A 274 33.72 -20.74 12.48
CA VAL A 274 33.55 -21.78 13.51
C VAL A 274 34.17 -23.11 13.05
N SER A 275 33.83 -23.53 11.83
CA SER A 275 34.36 -24.79 11.29
C SER A 275 35.87 -24.77 11.18
N HIS A 276 36.44 -23.63 10.78
CA HIS A 276 37.89 -23.48 10.66
C HIS A 276 38.57 -23.48 12.04
N GLU A 277 38.06 -22.71 13.01
CA GLU A 277 38.60 -22.62 14.36
C GLU A 277 38.46 -23.94 15.19
N LEU A 278 37.48 -24.78 14.84
CA LEU A 278 37.37 -26.14 15.40
C LEU A 278 38.31 -27.15 14.73
N LYS A 279 38.46 -27.07 13.39
CA LYS A 279 39.25 -28.07 12.64
C LYS A 279 40.72 -28.03 13.03
N THR A 280 41.31 -26.87 13.24
CA THR A 280 42.74 -26.72 13.55
C THR A 280 43.13 -27.45 14.84
N PRO A 281 42.53 -27.17 16.01
CA PRO A 281 42.86 -27.88 17.27
C PRO A 281 42.60 -29.37 17.18
N MET A 282 41.49 -29.78 16.53
CA MET A 282 41.17 -31.19 16.37
C MET A 282 42.26 -31.93 15.55
N THR A 283 42.76 -31.32 14.49
CA THR A 283 43.85 -31.90 13.67
C THR A 283 45.15 -32.00 14.47
N THR A 284 45.47 -30.98 15.28
CA THR A 284 46.67 -30.94 16.13
C THR A 284 46.59 -32.04 17.22
N ILE A 285 45.44 -32.14 17.90
CA ILE A 285 45.20 -33.19 18.91
C ILE A 285 45.36 -34.59 18.30
N ALA A 286 44.67 -34.85 17.17
CA ALA A 286 44.74 -36.13 16.49
C ALA A 286 46.17 -36.46 16.06
N GLY A 287 46.88 -35.53 15.42
CA GLY A 287 48.24 -35.74 14.94
C GLY A 287 49.24 -36.05 16.08
N PHE A 288 49.13 -35.37 17.24
CA PHE A 288 50.00 -35.67 18.37
C PHE A 288 49.64 -36.99 19.05
N ILE A 289 48.35 -37.31 19.20
CA ILE A 289 47.93 -38.61 19.75
C ILE A 289 48.37 -39.75 18.83
N ASP A 290 48.15 -39.62 17.50
CA ASP A 290 48.59 -40.62 16.51
C ASP A 290 50.12 -40.81 16.54
N GLY A 291 50.89 -39.68 16.60
CA GLY A 291 52.36 -39.73 16.67
C GLY A 291 52.92 -40.33 17.96
N ILE A 292 52.17 -40.27 19.09
CA ILE A 292 52.50 -40.95 20.31
C ILE A 292 52.19 -42.46 20.18
N LEU A 293 51.02 -42.78 19.61
CA LEU A 293 50.55 -44.17 19.48
C LEU A 293 51.39 -45.00 18.48
N ASP A 294 51.84 -44.39 17.39
CA ASP A 294 52.65 -45.04 16.36
C ASP A 294 54.17 -45.00 16.66
N GLY A 295 54.59 -44.36 17.74
CA GLY A 295 55.98 -44.26 18.17
C GLY A 295 56.82 -43.27 17.41
N THR A 296 56.22 -42.44 16.57
CA THR A 296 56.90 -41.33 15.86
C THR A 296 57.41 -40.27 16.84
N ILE A 297 56.70 -40.09 17.95
CA ILE A 297 57.10 -39.22 19.07
C ILE A 297 57.87 -40.08 20.10
N PRO A 298 59.17 -39.75 20.35
CA PRO A 298 59.95 -40.48 21.34
C PRO A 298 59.36 -40.37 22.75
N LYS A 299 59.52 -41.46 23.56
CA LYS A 299 58.96 -41.52 24.91
C LYS A 299 59.36 -40.38 25.83
N GLU A 300 60.59 -39.87 25.66
CA GLU A 300 61.12 -38.75 26.42
C GLU A 300 60.37 -37.45 26.15
N GLN A 301 59.65 -37.38 25.04
CA GLN A 301 58.90 -36.19 24.60
C GLN A 301 57.39 -36.35 24.74
N GLU A 302 56.90 -37.55 25.02
CA GLU A 302 55.44 -37.83 25.17
C GLU A 302 54.77 -36.83 26.12
N SER A 303 55.35 -36.59 27.31
CA SER A 303 54.79 -35.65 28.30
C SER A 303 54.61 -34.23 27.73
N LYS A 304 55.56 -33.74 26.96
CA LYS A 304 55.49 -32.42 26.34
C LYS A 304 54.33 -32.32 25.34
N TYR A 305 54.15 -33.33 24.50
CA TYR A 305 53.09 -33.34 23.51
C TYR A 305 51.71 -33.58 24.14
N LEU A 306 51.63 -34.38 25.22
CA LEU A 306 50.41 -34.52 26.01
C LEU A 306 49.98 -33.19 26.69
N HIS A 307 50.94 -32.38 27.15
CA HIS A 307 50.64 -31.03 27.63
C HIS A 307 50.07 -30.16 26.53
N ILE A 308 50.60 -30.20 25.31
CA ILE A 308 50.07 -29.45 24.17
C ILE A 308 48.64 -29.90 23.85
N VAL A 309 48.39 -31.23 23.81
CA VAL A 309 47.05 -31.80 23.63
C VAL A 309 46.07 -31.31 24.71
N SER A 310 46.49 -31.34 25.99
CA SER A 310 45.68 -30.83 27.11
C SER A 310 45.32 -29.34 26.94
N ASP A 311 46.27 -28.52 26.54
CA ASP A 311 46.02 -27.08 26.33
C ASP A 311 45.10 -26.82 25.15
N GLU A 312 45.20 -27.62 24.07
CA GLU A 312 44.32 -27.53 22.92
C GLU A 312 42.88 -27.98 23.24
N VAL A 313 42.71 -28.99 24.09
CA VAL A 313 41.39 -29.42 24.60
C VAL A 313 40.77 -28.33 25.49
N LYS A 314 41.54 -27.68 26.37
CA LYS A 314 41.06 -26.54 27.17
C LYS A 314 40.67 -25.35 26.28
N ARG A 315 41.44 -25.10 25.23
CA ARG A 315 41.11 -24.06 24.22
C ARG A 315 39.81 -24.36 23.50
N LEU A 316 39.61 -25.61 23.05
CA LEU A 316 38.39 -26.06 22.39
C LEU A 316 37.17 -25.92 23.31
N SER A 317 37.31 -26.30 24.58
CA SER A 317 36.25 -26.13 25.58
C SER A 317 35.83 -24.66 25.76
N ARG A 318 36.81 -23.73 25.83
CA ARG A 318 36.55 -22.29 25.92
C ARG A 318 35.84 -21.77 24.65
N LEU A 319 36.24 -22.25 23.47
CA LEU A 319 35.61 -21.89 22.21
C LEU A 319 34.13 -22.29 22.19
N VAL A 320 33.82 -23.53 22.53
CA VAL A 320 32.45 -24.05 22.58
C VAL A 320 31.61 -23.27 23.59
N LYS A 321 32.16 -23.00 24.80
CA LYS A 321 31.47 -22.18 25.81
C LYS A 321 31.14 -20.79 25.29
N SER A 322 32.11 -20.10 24.70
CA SER A 322 31.88 -18.74 24.12
C SER A 322 30.82 -18.77 23.01
N MET A 323 30.74 -19.81 22.19
CA MET A 323 29.71 -19.96 21.16
C MET A 323 28.33 -20.19 21.74
N LEU A 324 28.23 -21.01 22.81
CA LEU A 324 26.94 -21.23 23.49
C LEU A 324 26.44 -19.94 24.15
N ASP A 325 27.33 -19.20 24.83
CA ASP A 325 26.99 -17.91 25.44
C ASP A 325 26.49 -16.92 24.36
N LEU A 326 27.19 -16.84 23.22
CA LEU A 326 26.83 -16.01 22.10
C LEU A 326 25.47 -16.40 21.51
N SER A 327 25.24 -17.70 21.31
CA SER A 327 23.97 -18.23 20.80
C SER A 327 22.79 -17.87 21.71
N ARG A 328 22.98 -17.96 23.04
CA ARG A 328 21.96 -17.59 24.04
C ARG A 328 21.66 -16.09 24.05
N ILE A 329 22.69 -15.27 23.84
CA ILE A 329 22.52 -13.80 23.73
C ILE A 329 21.76 -13.47 22.44
N ASP A 330 22.18 -14.04 21.29
CA ASP A 330 21.56 -13.77 19.96
C ASP A 330 20.10 -14.24 19.90
N SER A 331 19.75 -15.34 20.57
CA SER A 331 18.37 -15.84 20.65
C SER A 331 17.48 -15.07 21.63
N GLY A 332 18.06 -14.16 22.44
CA GLY A 332 17.32 -13.47 23.49
C GLY A 332 16.93 -14.36 24.69
N GLU A 333 17.48 -15.58 24.75
CA GLU A 333 17.21 -16.52 25.84
C GLU A 333 17.99 -16.20 27.11
N MET A 334 19.08 -15.43 26.98
CA MET A 334 19.88 -15.04 28.13
C MET A 334 19.14 -14.01 28.98
N LYS A 335 18.95 -14.34 30.25
CA LYS A 335 18.37 -13.43 31.25
C LYS A 335 19.49 -12.91 32.12
N LEU A 336 19.53 -11.60 32.38
CA LEU A 336 20.41 -11.01 33.37
C LEU A 336 19.95 -11.43 34.77
N HIS A 337 20.92 -11.77 35.61
CA HIS A 337 20.74 -11.96 37.05
C HIS A 337 21.47 -10.84 37.81
N PRO A 338 20.95 -9.60 37.75
CA PRO A 338 21.67 -8.45 38.28
C PRO A 338 21.71 -8.49 39.79
N SER A 339 22.87 -8.22 40.33
CA SER A 339 23.15 -8.08 41.75
C SER A 339 24.04 -6.85 42.03
N ARG A 340 24.11 -6.41 43.26
CA ARG A 340 25.10 -5.39 43.68
C ARG A 340 26.40 -6.10 44.00
N PHE A 341 27.50 -5.64 43.42
CA PHE A 341 28.83 -6.15 43.72
C PHE A 341 29.88 -5.10 43.44
N ASP A 342 31.08 -5.29 44.02
CA ASP A 342 32.21 -4.38 43.86
C ASP A 342 33.00 -4.73 42.59
N ILE A 343 32.96 -3.83 41.58
CA ILE A 343 33.68 -4.02 40.31
C ILE A 343 35.18 -3.84 40.49
N THR A 344 35.63 -3.00 41.45
CA THR A 344 37.04 -2.84 41.77
C THR A 344 37.63 -4.15 42.26
N ASN A 345 36.95 -4.82 43.20
CA ASN A 345 37.36 -6.16 43.68
C ASN A 345 37.37 -7.17 42.52
N THR A 346 36.41 -7.12 41.59
CA THR A 346 36.40 -8.01 40.43
C THR A 346 37.63 -7.79 39.54
N VAL A 347 38.05 -6.55 39.32
CA VAL A 347 39.27 -6.21 38.56
C VAL A 347 40.52 -6.75 39.26
N VAL A 348 40.65 -6.48 40.57
CA VAL A 348 41.81 -6.93 41.39
C VAL A 348 41.91 -8.45 41.41
N THR A 349 40.81 -9.15 41.68
CA THR A 349 40.79 -10.62 41.73
C THR A 349 41.14 -11.20 40.36
N THR A 350 40.69 -10.56 39.27
CA THR A 350 41.04 -10.99 37.92
C THR A 350 42.54 -10.81 37.62
N LEU A 351 43.12 -9.66 38.00
CA LEU A 351 44.57 -9.45 37.87
C LEU A 351 45.39 -10.51 38.59
N LEU A 352 45.00 -10.86 39.82
CA LEU A 352 45.66 -11.93 40.58
C LEU A 352 45.64 -13.29 39.87
N THR A 353 44.63 -13.56 39.04
CA THR A 353 44.64 -14.81 38.25
C THR A 353 45.73 -14.84 37.16
N PHE A 354 46.29 -13.67 36.83
CA PHE A 354 47.38 -13.48 35.87
C PHE A 354 48.73 -13.16 36.49
N GLU A 355 48.86 -13.21 37.85
CA GLU A 355 50.07 -12.84 38.62
C GLU A 355 51.32 -13.48 38.01
N GLN A 356 51.33 -14.81 37.84
CA GLN A 356 52.48 -15.51 37.27
C GLN A 356 52.92 -14.95 35.91
N LYS A 357 51.98 -14.61 35.00
CA LYS A 357 52.34 -14.07 33.69
C LYS A 357 52.78 -12.62 33.76
N ILE A 358 52.24 -11.87 34.70
CA ILE A 358 52.60 -10.46 34.98
C ILE A 358 54.04 -10.42 35.47
N ASP A 359 54.39 -11.31 36.42
CA ASP A 359 55.75 -11.44 36.96
C ASP A 359 56.74 -11.95 35.90
N GLU A 360 56.40 -13.00 35.15
CA GLU A 360 57.26 -13.53 34.08
C GLU A 360 57.59 -12.47 33.01
N LYS A 361 56.66 -11.53 32.74
CA LYS A 361 56.85 -10.44 31.78
C LYS A 361 57.34 -9.14 32.44
N GLN A 362 57.50 -9.12 33.74
CA GLN A 362 57.87 -7.92 34.50
C GLN A 362 56.95 -6.72 34.22
N ILE A 363 55.62 -6.95 34.16
CA ILE A 363 54.65 -5.93 33.85
C ILE A 363 54.35 -5.11 35.12
N GLU A 364 54.48 -3.79 35.04
CA GLU A 364 54.11 -2.88 36.08
C GLU A 364 52.60 -2.62 36.11
N ILE A 365 51.94 -2.85 37.26
CA ILE A 365 50.50 -2.52 37.44
C ILE A 365 50.40 -1.14 38.03
N ARG A 366 49.59 -0.26 37.46
CA ARG A 366 49.41 1.13 37.85
C ARG A 366 47.95 1.46 38.10
N GLY A 367 47.69 2.39 39.04
CA GLY A 367 46.37 3.04 39.24
C GLY A 367 45.42 2.26 40.12
N LEU A 368 45.89 1.23 40.85
CA LEU A 368 45.10 0.49 41.85
C LEU A 368 45.43 0.87 43.28
N GLU A 369 46.51 1.65 43.49
CA GLU A 369 47.00 2.02 44.82
C GLU A 369 45.99 2.85 45.64
N GLU A 370 45.15 3.65 44.94
CA GLU A 370 44.12 4.52 45.55
C GLU A 370 42.70 4.10 45.14
N ALA A 371 42.53 2.91 44.56
CA ALA A 371 41.24 2.47 44.01
C ALA A 371 40.26 2.16 45.16
N ALA A 372 39.26 3.00 45.35
CA ALA A 372 38.17 2.76 46.29
C ALA A 372 37.22 1.67 45.75
N PRO A 373 36.58 0.86 46.64
CA PRO A 373 35.51 -0.06 46.23
C PRO A 373 34.39 0.69 45.53
N GLN A 374 33.98 0.17 44.35
CA GLN A 374 32.91 0.77 43.55
C GLN A 374 31.79 -0.24 43.31
N GLU A 375 30.63 -0.01 43.91
CA GLU A 375 29.47 -0.85 43.73
C GLU A 375 28.78 -0.58 42.40
N VAL A 376 28.52 -1.63 41.64
CA VAL A 376 27.77 -1.60 40.41
C VAL A 376 26.55 -2.52 40.51
N TRP A 377 25.54 -2.26 39.67
CA TRP A 377 24.36 -3.10 39.50
C TRP A 377 24.45 -3.82 38.19
N GLY A 378 24.61 -5.14 38.21
CA GLY A 378 24.75 -5.95 37.01
C GLY A 378 24.89 -7.44 37.31
N ASP A 379 24.99 -8.25 36.28
CA ASP A 379 25.27 -9.67 36.39
C ASP A 379 26.77 -9.87 36.63
N GLN A 380 27.11 -10.29 37.86
CA GLN A 380 28.50 -10.41 38.31
C GLN A 380 29.33 -11.34 37.44
N ASP A 381 28.78 -12.49 37.02
CA ASP A 381 29.49 -13.47 36.22
C ASP A 381 29.80 -12.95 34.83
N LEU A 382 28.82 -12.27 34.20
CA LEU A 382 29.00 -11.69 32.87
C LEU A 382 29.97 -10.50 32.91
N LEU A 383 29.89 -9.64 33.91
CA LEU A 383 30.82 -8.52 34.05
C LEU A 383 32.23 -8.96 34.46
N HIS A 384 32.36 -10.02 35.25
CA HIS A 384 33.65 -10.69 35.47
C HIS A 384 34.23 -11.16 34.14
N GLN A 385 33.43 -11.75 33.25
CA GLN A 385 33.89 -12.20 31.93
C GLN A 385 34.34 -11.01 31.03
N VAL A 386 33.70 -9.85 31.14
CA VAL A 386 34.17 -8.60 30.48
C VAL A 386 35.56 -8.24 30.97
N VAL A 387 35.73 -8.11 32.30
CA VAL A 387 37.00 -7.74 32.92
C VAL A 387 38.11 -8.77 32.58
N TYR A 388 37.77 -10.07 32.66
CA TYR A 388 38.72 -11.14 32.33
C TYR A 388 39.24 -11.03 30.89
N ASN A 389 38.33 -10.87 29.89
CA ASN A 389 38.72 -10.76 28.49
C ASN A 389 39.60 -9.51 28.22
N LEU A 390 39.31 -8.38 28.88
CA LEU A 390 40.09 -7.16 28.70
C LEU A 390 41.48 -7.26 29.37
N ILE A 391 41.57 -7.82 30.59
CA ILE A 391 42.83 -8.04 31.30
C ILE A 391 43.66 -9.10 30.59
N GLU A 392 43.06 -10.21 30.14
CA GLU A 392 43.75 -11.25 29.34
C GLU A 392 44.39 -10.62 28.09
N ASN A 393 43.67 -9.75 27.35
CA ASN A 393 44.21 -9.03 26.23
C ASN A 393 45.34 -8.08 26.65
N ALA A 394 45.19 -7.33 27.74
CA ALA A 394 46.22 -6.43 28.24
C ALA A 394 47.52 -7.20 28.57
N VAL A 395 47.44 -8.27 29.38
CA VAL A 395 48.60 -9.07 29.74
C VAL A 395 49.27 -9.72 28.51
N LYS A 396 48.48 -10.15 27.56
CA LYS A 396 48.94 -10.81 26.34
C LYS A 396 49.72 -9.90 25.44
N PHE A 397 49.22 -8.68 25.20
CA PHE A 397 49.79 -7.73 24.25
C PHE A 397 50.77 -6.74 24.85
N THR A 398 50.89 -6.66 26.18
CA THR A 398 51.94 -5.90 26.85
C THR A 398 53.32 -6.53 26.57
N ASN A 399 54.30 -5.68 26.23
CA ASN A 399 55.69 -6.11 26.04
C ASN A 399 56.33 -6.39 27.45
N GLU A 400 57.42 -7.17 27.47
CA GLU A 400 58.26 -7.33 28.68
C GLU A 400 58.75 -5.97 29.21
N GLY A 401 58.63 -5.77 30.52
CA GLY A 401 58.97 -4.48 31.16
C GLY A 401 57.96 -3.34 30.91
N GLY A 402 56.79 -3.69 30.30
CA GLY A 402 55.73 -2.70 30.05
C GLY A 402 54.83 -2.45 31.24
N TYR A 403 53.71 -1.77 31.02
CA TYR A 403 52.74 -1.47 32.09
C TYR A 403 51.31 -1.83 31.68
N ILE A 404 50.47 -2.12 32.67
CA ILE A 404 49.01 -2.15 32.59
C ILE A 404 48.49 -1.14 33.62
N ALA A 405 47.75 -0.15 33.15
CA ALA A 405 47.11 0.86 34.02
C ALA A 405 45.59 0.56 34.08
N VAL A 406 45.07 0.56 35.31
CA VAL A 406 43.64 0.37 35.55
C VAL A 406 43.10 1.52 36.35
N GLN A 407 41.98 2.08 35.89
CA GLN A 407 41.29 3.15 36.60
C GLN A 407 39.80 2.83 36.68
N VAL A 408 39.26 2.91 37.90
CA VAL A 408 37.81 2.81 38.13
C VAL A 408 37.32 4.15 38.62
N SER A 409 36.38 4.74 37.95
CA SER A 409 35.82 6.05 38.30
C SER A 409 34.32 5.98 38.37
N ASP A 410 33.76 6.68 39.36
CA ASP A 410 32.34 6.71 39.61
C ASP A 410 31.78 8.09 39.28
N SER A 411 30.67 8.11 38.53
CA SER A 411 29.92 9.31 38.16
C SER A 411 28.46 9.21 38.63
N ILE A 412 27.70 10.26 38.48
CA ILE A 412 26.29 10.30 38.91
C ILE A 412 25.45 9.26 38.18
N ASP A 413 25.72 9.05 36.89
CA ASP A 413 24.90 8.24 35.99
C ASP A 413 25.52 6.87 35.64
N ARG A 414 26.83 6.69 35.90
CA ARG A 414 27.56 5.49 35.49
C ARG A 414 28.84 5.27 36.24
N THR A 415 29.30 4.04 36.29
CA THR A 415 30.65 3.66 36.72
C THR A 415 31.47 3.33 35.46
N THR A 416 32.63 3.92 35.33
CA THR A 416 33.53 3.73 34.18
C THR A 416 34.78 2.99 34.63
N VAL A 417 35.18 1.99 33.83
CA VAL A 417 36.41 1.22 34.01
C VAL A 417 37.30 1.41 32.79
N VAL A 418 38.54 1.79 33.03
CA VAL A 418 39.57 1.97 32.02
C VAL A 418 40.66 0.94 32.24
N ILE A 419 41.02 0.23 31.15
CA ILE A 419 42.16 -0.70 31.14
C ILE A 419 43.04 -0.29 29.97
N GLU A 420 44.25 0.17 30.29
CA GLU A 420 45.26 0.61 29.32
C GLU A 420 46.48 -0.27 29.46
N ASN A 421 47.05 -0.68 28.34
CA ASN A 421 48.31 -1.40 28.33
C ASN A 421 49.31 -0.80 27.33
N SER A 422 50.58 -0.78 27.71
CA SER A 422 51.68 -0.52 26.77
C SER A 422 51.84 -1.70 25.80
N GLY A 423 52.23 -1.39 24.55
CA GLY A 423 52.44 -2.48 23.58
C GLY A 423 52.39 -2.02 22.12
N PRO A 424 52.13 -2.94 21.21
CA PRO A 424 52.18 -2.66 19.75
C PRO A 424 51.06 -1.70 19.30
N GLY A 425 50.03 -1.47 20.14
CA GLY A 425 48.87 -0.70 19.74
C GLY A 425 48.06 -1.34 18.60
N ILE A 426 46.99 -0.67 18.21
CA ILE A 426 46.08 -1.06 17.13
C ILE A 426 46.12 0.01 16.05
N ALA A 427 46.22 -0.39 14.77
CA ALA A 427 46.17 0.56 13.67
C ALA A 427 44.79 1.24 13.54
N PRO A 428 44.75 2.52 13.13
CA PRO A 428 43.47 3.25 13.02
C PRO A 428 42.44 2.56 12.12
N GLU A 429 42.88 1.88 11.05
CA GLU A 429 42.06 1.10 10.14
C GLU A 429 41.40 -0.12 10.78
N ASP A 430 42.03 -0.70 11.81
CA ASP A 430 41.53 -1.89 12.52
C ASP A 430 40.52 -1.51 13.63
N LEU A 431 40.62 -0.30 14.21
CA LEU A 431 39.81 0.12 15.37
C LEU A 431 38.29 -0.10 15.19
N PRO A 432 37.67 0.21 14.03
CA PRO A 432 36.23 -0.03 13.83
C PRO A 432 35.87 -1.51 13.84
N MET A 433 36.82 -2.40 13.50
CA MET A 433 36.59 -3.82 13.23
C MET A 433 36.91 -4.74 14.41
N ILE A 434 37.67 -4.28 15.42
CA ILE A 434 38.13 -5.15 16.52
C ILE A 434 36.99 -5.72 17.38
N PHE A 435 35.81 -5.13 17.32
CA PHE A 435 34.61 -5.64 17.99
C PHE A 435 33.75 -6.56 17.10
N GLU A 436 34.19 -6.82 15.84
CA GLU A 436 33.52 -7.76 14.97
C GLU A 436 33.88 -9.21 15.33
N ARG A 437 32.97 -10.15 15.05
CA ARG A 437 33.15 -11.58 15.32
C ARG A 437 34.32 -12.15 14.51
N PHE A 438 35.23 -12.87 15.17
CA PHE A 438 36.40 -13.53 14.57
C PHE A 438 37.42 -12.58 13.94
N TYR A 439 37.30 -11.27 14.20
CA TYR A 439 38.25 -10.31 13.72
C TYR A 439 39.58 -10.40 14.47
N LYS A 440 40.68 -10.40 13.75
CA LYS A 440 42.05 -10.35 14.27
C LYS A 440 42.88 -9.47 13.37
N THR A 441 43.65 -8.55 13.97
CA THR A 441 44.62 -7.75 13.22
C THR A 441 45.78 -8.64 12.71
N ASP A 442 46.43 -8.28 11.63
CA ASP A 442 47.55 -9.09 11.09
C ASP A 442 48.71 -9.26 12.10
N LYS A 443 48.96 -8.22 12.90
CA LYS A 443 49.94 -8.29 14.00
C LYS A 443 49.50 -9.20 15.14
N SER A 444 48.20 -9.29 15.41
CA SER A 444 47.65 -10.20 16.42
C SER A 444 47.67 -11.65 15.94
N ARG A 445 47.49 -11.92 14.65
CA ARG A 445 47.58 -13.28 14.08
C ARG A 445 48.92 -13.91 14.29
N SER A 446 50.02 -13.13 14.20
CA SER A 446 51.37 -13.64 14.40
C SER A 446 51.72 -13.87 15.87
N ARG A 447 51.24 -13.04 16.79
CA ARG A 447 51.49 -13.12 18.25
C ARG A 447 50.51 -14.00 18.99
N ASP A 448 49.28 -14.05 18.52
CA ASP A 448 48.17 -14.81 19.14
C ASP A 448 47.66 -15.90 18.20
N LYS A 449 48.39 -16.95 18.08
CA LYS A 449 47.95 -18.16 17.37
C LYS A 449 46.73 -18.82 18.06
N ASN A 450 46.49 -18.53 19.35
CA ASN A 450 45.48 -19.17 20.16
C ASN A 450 44.20 -18.35 20.39
N GLY A 451 44.19 -17.03 20.08
CA GLY A 451 43.02 -16.19 20.19
C GLY A 451 41.96 -16.56 19.13
N MET A 452 40.69 -16.42 19.46
CA MET A 452 39.56 -16.77 18.59
C MET A 452 38.91 -15.58 17.93
N GLY A 453 39.27 -14.35 18.32
CA GLY A 453 38.64 -13.12 17.84
C GLY A 453 37.18 -12.96 18.30
N LEU A 454 36.77 -13.66 19.37
CA LEU A 454 35.42 -13.56 19.94
C LEU A 454 35.38 -12.74 21.23
N GLY A 455 36.53 -12.55 21.93
CA GLY A 455 36.59 -11.94 23.27
C GLY A 455 36.06 -10.51 23.28
N LEU A 456 36.52 -9.63 22.38
CA LEU A 456 36.09 -8.24 22.31
C LEU A 456 34.64 -8.09 21.82
N TYR A 457 34.21 -8.93 20.90
CA TYR A 457 32.80 -8.96 20.48
C TYR A 457 31.90 -9.32 21.67
N LEU A 458 32.27 -10.34 22.46
CA LEU A 458 31.53 -10.75 23.65
C LEU A 458 31.52 -9.65 24.71
N VAL A 459 32.64 -8.97 24.94
CA VAL A 459 32.74 -7.80 25.83
C VAL A 459 31.71 -6.74 25.44
N ARG A 460 31.70 -6.30 24.19
CA ARG A 460 30.76 -5.28 23.73
C ARG A 460 29.29 -5.74 23.84
N THR A 461 29.03 -7.00 23.53
CA THR A 461 27.70 -7.58 23.61
C THR A 461 27.18 -7.64 25.04
N ILE A 462 28.00 -8.10 26.00
CA ILE A 462 27.65 -8.14 27.42
C ILE A 462 27.39 -6.74 27.97
N LEU A 463 28.26 -5.78 27.63
CA LEU A 463 28.09 -4.40 28.08
C LEU A 463 26.79 -3.77 27.53
N LYS A 464 26.49 -3.97 26.24
CA LYS A 464 25.22 -3.52 25.64
C LYS A 464 24.01 -4.16 26.32
N PHE A 465 24.13 -5.42 26.71
CA PHE A 465 23.07 -6.13 27.41
C PHE A 465 22.81 -5.53 28.81
N HIS A 466 23.84 -4.90 29.43
CA HIS A 466 23.75 -4.12 30.68
C HIS A 466 23.39 -2.64 30.45
N GLY A 467 23.10 -2.20 29.21
CA GLY A 467 22.82 -0.80 28.88
C GLY A 467 24.06 0.10 28.80
N GLY A 468 25.28 -0.50 28.91
CA GLY A 468 26.55 0.17 28.76
C GLY A 468 27.13 0.09 27.33
N ASP A 469 28.35 0.55 27.15
CA ASP A 469 29.14 0.37 25.91
C ASP A 469 30.64 0.42 26.23
N ILE A 470 31.47 0.14 25.21
CA ILE A 470 32.91 0.18 25.28
C ILE A 470 33.49 1.01 24.15
N ALA A 471 34.49 1.82 24.47
CA ALA A 471 35.29 2.57 23.53
C ALA A 471 36.75 2.07 23.54
N VAL A 472 37.47 2.31 22.45
CA VAL A 472 38.89 1.99 22.31
C VAL A 472 39.63 3.23 21.82
N SER A 473 40.78 3.48 22.37
CA SER A 473 41.77 4.43 21.87
C SER A 473 43.14 3.78 21.86
N SER A 474 43.91 3.99 20.82
CA SER A 474 45.20 3.34 20.67
C SER A 474 46.16 4.17 19.83
N ALA A 475 47.44 4.11 20.22
CA ALA A 475 48.55 4.65 19.42
C ALA A 475 49.51 3.52 19.05
N VAL A 476 49.78 3.35 17.78
CA VAL A 476 50.66 2.27 17.27
C VAL A 476 52.03 2.36 17.91
N GLY A 477 52.50 1.28 18.51
CA GLY A 477 53.79 1.17 19.17
C GLY A 477 53.85 1.77 20.58
N GLN A 478 52.76 2.31 21.10
CA GLN A 478 52.75 3.00 22.40
C GLN A 478 51.80 2.32 23.39
N PHE A 479 50.47 2.40 23.12
CA PHE A 479 49.48 1.89 24.05
C PHE A 479 48.20 1.46 23.35
N CYS A 480 47.38 0.65 24.06
CA CYS A 480 46.00 0.36 23.76
C CYS A 480 45.17 0.57 25.02
N ARG A 481 44.10 1.36 24.94
CA ARG A 481 43.20 1.70 26.03
C ARG A 481 41.79 1.35 25.69
N PHE A 482 41.17 0.52 26.53
CA PHE A 482 39.76 0.18 26.50
C PHE A 482 39.07 0.91 27.66
N GLU A 483 37.97 1.56 27.35
CA GLU A 483 37.14 2.28 28.33
C GLU A 483 35.72 1.79 28.20
N PHE A 484 35.15 1.20 29.23
CA PHE A 484 33.77 0.78 29.27
C PHE A 484 33.03 1.37 30.46
N TYR A 485 31.70 1.47 30.34
CA TYR A 485 30.86 1.96 31.42
C TYR A 485 29.66 1.05 31.66
N ILE A 486 29.21 1.04 32.91
CA ILE A 486 28.00 0.37 33.39
C ILE A 486 27.08 1.48 33.92
N PRO A 487 25.86 1.65 33.39
CA PRO A 487 24.93 2.67 33.86
C PRO A 487 24.44 2.30 35.26
N LYS A 488 24.25 3.32 36.08
CA LYS A 488 23.58 3.18 37.38
C LYS A 488 22.08 3.02 37.15
N PRO A 489 21.39 2.17 37.93
CA PRO A 489 19.95 2.10 37.86
C PRO A 489 19.38 3.49 38.20
N GLN A 490 18.66 4.10 37.25
CA GLN A 490 17.90 5.30 37.56
C GLN A 490 16.89 4.92 38.65
N GLU A 491 16.95 5.53 39.81
CA GLU A 491 15.87 5.43 40.79
C GLU A 491 14.59 5.85 40.10
N ALA A 492 13.64 4.90 39.98
CA ALA A 492 12.31 5.23 39.47
C ALA A 492 11.81 6.44 40.31
N PRO A 493 11.31 7.50 39.68
CA PRO A 493 10.82 8.66 40.41
C PRO A 493 9.84 8.15 41.46
N LYS A 494 10.14 8.39 42.76
CA LYS A 494 9.24 8.08 43.87
C LYS A 494 7.91 8.73 43.52
N LEU A 495 6.91 7.93 43.13
CA LEU A 495 5.54 8.38 43.05
C LEU A 495 5.20 8.99 44.39
N LYS A 496 5.07 10.32 44.42
CA LYS A 496 4.51 11.00 45.57
C LYS A 496 3.18 10.34 45.87
N ASP A 497 3.08 9.82 47.09
CA ASP A 497 1.90 9.22 47.65
C ASP A 497 0.73 10.22 47.55
N THR A 498 0.01 10.22 46.43
CA THR A 498 -1.25 10.93 46.29
C THR A 498 -2.33 9.99 46.79
N GLY A 499 -2.74 10.23 48.00
CA GLY A 499 -3.96 9.87 48.68
C GLY A 499 -4.76 8.70 48.17
N SER A 500 -4.96 7.76 49.07
CA SER A 500 -5.86 6.60 48.99
C SER A 500 -7.11 6.84 48.15
N PHE A 501 -7.16 6.25 46.93
CA PHE A 501 -8.41 6.07 46.20
C PHE A 501 -9.06 4.76 46.66
N LYS A 502 -10.06 4.89 47.54
CA LYS A 502 -10.92 3.77 47.93
C LYS A 502 -11.67 3.26 46.73
N LEU A 503 -11.35 2.05 46.24
CA LEU A 503 -12.16 1.27 45.34
C LEU A 503 -13.48 0.94 46.00
N LYS A 504 -14.58 1.48 45.49
CA LYS A 504 -15.93 1.00 45.76
C LYS A 504 -16.13 -0.31 44.98
N GLU A 505 -16.29 -1.39 45.73
CA GLU A 505 -16.83 -2.65 45.24
C GLU A 505 -18.21 -2.42 44.61
N SER A 506 -18.39 -2.86 43.39
CA SER A 506 -19.70 -2.98 42.73
C SER A 506 -20.13 -4.44 42.74
N ALA A 507 -21.18 -4.73 43.50
CA ALA A 507 -21.93 -5.98 43.51
C ALA A 507 -22.97 -6.04 42.34
N PRO A 508 -23.59 -7.20 42.06
CA PRO A 508 -23.89 -7.65 40.72
C PRO A 508 -25.33 -7.36 40.17
N ARG A 509 -25.43 -7.57 38.85
CA ARG A 509 -26.57 -7.51 37.94
C ARG A 509 -27.92 -8.00 38.47
N GLY A 510 -28.97 -7.17 38.28
CA GLY A 510 -30.38 -7.54 38.21
C GLY A 510 -31.05 -6.98 36.95
N LYS A 511 -31.82 -7.83 36.31
CA LYS A 511 -32.60 -7.67 35.06
C LYS A 511 -33.77 -6.69 35.21
N GLY A 512 -34.10 -5.96 34.11
CA GLY A 512 -35.51 -5.68 33.87
C GLY A 512 -35.87 -4.32 33.27
N LYS A 513 -36.33 -4.34 32.03
CA LYS A 513 -37.45 -3.62 31.38
C LYS A 513 -37.49 -2.09 31.22
N GLU A 514 -37.44 -1.72 29.95
CA GLU A 514 -38.43 -0.93 29.16
C GLU A 514 -38.96 0.42 29.68
N LYS A 515 -38.97 1.31 28.70
CA LYS A 515 -39.86 2.43 28.37
C LYS A 515 -39.42 3.86 28.65
N GLY A 516 -39.28 4.57 27.54
CA GLY A 516 -40.12 5.76 27.36
C GLY A 516 -39.42 7.08 27.22
N LYS A 517 -39.35 7.53 25.99
CA LYS A 517 -39.73 8.87 25.49
C LYS A 517 -39.19 10.16 26.12
N LYS A 518 -38.78 10.96 25.16
CA LYS A 518 -39.01 12.42 24.99
C LYS A 518 -37.95 13.40 25.48
N GLU A 519 -37.42 14.07 24.50
CA GLU A 519 -37.52 15.53 24.19
C GLU A 519 -36.72 16.49 25.07
N ALA A 520 -35.95 17.23 24.43
CA ALA A 520 -35.89 18.67 24.11
C ALA A 520 -34.50 19.23 24.40
N ARG A 521 -33.84 19.74 23.42
CA ARG A 521 -33.80 21.14 22.92
C ARG A 521 -32.91 22.09 23.70
N GLN A 522 -32.14 22.78 22.92
CA GLN A 522 -31.67 24.18 23.05
C GLN A 522 -30.40 24.37 23.88
N GLU A 523 -29.46 25.20 23.56
CA GLU A 523 -29.24 26.29 22.59
C GLU A 523 -27.79 26.78 22.77
N GLN A 524 -27.16 27.15 21.64
CA GLN A 524 -26.45 28.42 21.44
C GLN A 524 -25.34 28.83 22.43
N GLN A 525 -24.11 29.10 21.99
CA GLN A 525 -23.71 30.43 21.49
C GLN A 525 -22.22 30.44 21.17
N GLU A 526 -21.89 30.83 19.96
CA GLU A 526 -20.68 31.62 19.64
C GLU A 526 -20.82 33.01 20.28
N PRO A 527 -19.71 33.77 20.47
CA PRO A 527 -19.24 34.68 19.41
C PRO A 527 -17.71 34.92 19.37
N GLU A 528 -17.17 35.08 18.21
CA GLU A 528 -16.72 36.31 17.49
C GLU A 528 -15.50 37.08 17.99
N ARG A 529 -14.57 37.27 17.01
CA ARG A 529 -13.76 38.45 16.62
C ARG A 529 -12.58 38.89 17.49
N SER A 530 -11.44 39.14 16.90
CA SER A 530 -10.97 40.21 16.01
C SER A 530 -9.51 39.98 15.62
N LYS A 531 -9.11 40.07 14.39
CA LYS A 531 -8.56 41.20 13.62
C LYS A 531 -7.24 41.80 14.10
N GLU A 532 -6.40 41.92 13.12
CA GLU A 532 -5.38 42.95 12.73
C GLU A 532 -3.96 42.46 12.92
N ASP A 533 -2.97 42.65 12.14
CA ASP A 533 -2.80 43.35 10.84
C ASP A 533 -1.32 43.21 10.45
N ASP A 534 -1.04 43.22 9.18
CA ASP A 534 0.08 43.88 8.49
C ASP A 534 1.51 43.31 8.49
N GLY A 535 2.07 43.30 7.30
CA GLY A 535 3.50 43.49 7.05
C GLY A 535 4.18 42.52 6.07
N ARG A 536 4.01 42.71 4.76
CA ARG A 536 5.05 42.44 3.72
C ARG A 536 6.17 43.49 3.85
N PRO A 537 7.36 43.39 3.18
CA PRO A 537 7.69 42.67 1.95
C PRO A 537 9.15 42.13 1.84
N GLU A 538 9.38 41.40 0.72
CA GLU A 538 10.54 41.35 -0.20
C GLU A 538 11.95 40.99 0.31
N GLU A 539 12.49 39.87 -0.14
CA GLU A 539 13.39 39.65 -1.27
C GLU A 539 13.37 38.17 -1.70
#